data_1ca01176af7694d58d7d9306cda8bb18
#
_entry.id   1ca01176af7694d58d7d9306cda8bb18
#
_cell.length_a   1.000
_cell.length_b   1.000
_cell.length_c   1.000
_cell.angle_alpha   90.00
_cell.angle_beta   90.00
_cell.angle_gamma   90.00
#
_symmetry.space_group_name_H-M   'P 1'
#
loop_
_entity.id
_entity.type
_entity.pdbx_description
1 polymer ?
#
loop_
_entity_poly.entity_id
_entity_poly.type
_entity_poly.pdbx_seq_one_letter_code
_entity_poly.pdbx_strand_id
1 'polypeptide(L)'
;MITYGTPTGLQQISDAGGTPRQLTQVGPPSAGDTNVHRMPYLLPGGRGTLFVAATAAAGIPTQSRIMVAPSDGSEPRALAPAGAAPRYAPSGHLVYVQAGTLFAAPFNVSTLSVTREAVPVLQGVVQTAPGHPYYSFSDTGTLVYLSGTSQSASSLVWVTRSGAEQPLMAPPREYDWPRLAPDGRRIAVEVSGQTWIYDTERDTLTRLTFTGTQNDGPSWSPDGTHVAVRSNRAGVPSAVYWQRADGSGGDEQLTTSTQVADLPMSFSPDGRLLAFIRTDPKTQRDIWVQSLPDKTRTPFLVTPATEGAARFSPDGRWIAYVSNESGRPEIYVQPYPGPGGKWQISTDGGIEPAWNPNGRELFYRSNRRMMTVPVTTQPAFSAGRPAMLFEGDYLMSTFPLAGITYDVTRDGQRFLMVKQTAASATQINVVVNWFEELRRLVPVN
;
A
#
# COMPACT_ATOMS: atom_id res chain seq x y z
N MET A 1 25.37 0.69 21.12
CA MET A 1 23.95 1.09 21.34
C MET A 1 23.15 0.88 20.07
N ILE A 2 22.01 0.24 20.13
CA ILE A 2 21.08 0.00 19.01
C ILE A 2 19.82 0.84 19.27
N THR A 3 19.41 1.65 18.31
CA THR A 3 18.16 2.45 18.38
C THR A 3 17.20 1.96 17.31
N TYR A 4 15.94 1.72 17.69
CA TYR A 4 14.92 1.19 16.78
C TYR A 4 13.54 1.79 17.05
N GLY A 5 12.68 1.76 16.04
CA GLY A 5 11.29 2.23 16.15
C GLY A 5 10.36 1.17 16.72
N THR A 6 9.39 1.61 17.52
CA THR A 6 8.27 0.82 18.03
C THR A 6 6.97 1.59 17.82
N PRO A 7 5.79 0.98 17.99
CA PRO A 7 4.53 1.70 17.93
C PRO A 7 4.40 2.85 18.95
N THR A 8 5.17 2.80 20.04
CA THR A 8 5.15 3.82 21.10
C THR A 8 6.22 4.90 20.94
N GLY A 9 7.10 4.79 19.93
CA GLY A 9 8.20 5.71 19.67
C GLY A 9 9.55 4.99 19.48
N LEU A 10 10.66 5.70 19.66
CA LEU A 10 11.99 5.11 19.59
C LEU A 10 12.40 4.50 20.91
N GLN A 11 13.01 3.33 20.83
CA GLN A 11 13.68 2.67 21.95
C GLN A 11 15.17 2.49 21.65
N GLN A 12 15.93 2.38 22.74
CA GLN A 12 17.37 2.20 22.69
C GLN A 12 17.81 1.06 23.63
N ILE A 13 18.67 0.19 23.14
CA ILE A 13 19.24 -0.91 23.91
C ILE A 13 20.76 -0.94 23.73
N SER A 14 21.49 -1.44 24.73
CA SER A 14 22.92 -1.72 24.57
C SER A 14 23.15 -2.80 23.53
N ASP A 15 24.24 -2.72 22.79
CA ASP A 15 24.74 -3.77 21.91
C ASP A 15 25.12 -5.06 22.65
N ALA A 16 25.39 -4.94 23.95
CA ALA A 16 25.56 -6.08 24.85
C ALA A 16 24.23 -6.68 25.37
N GLY A 17 23.08 -6.17 24.93
CA GLY A 17 21.75 -6.57 25.40
C GLY A 17 21.30 -5.80 26.64
N GLY A 18 20.22 -6.28 27.29
CA GLY A 18 19.63 -5.67 28.48
C GLY A 18 18.19 -5.21 28.26
N THR A 19 17.69 -4.34 29.14
CA THR A 19 16.33 -3.79 29.05
C THR A 19 16.31 -2.57 28.14
N PRO A 20 15.43 -2.51 27.13
CA PRO A 20 15.27 -1.33 26.28
C PRO A 20 14.81 -0.10 27.08
N ARG A 21 15.36 1.05 26.76
CA ARG A 21 14.97 2.35 27.30
C ARG A 21 14.16 3.13 26.27
N GLN A 22 13.04 3.72 26.66
CA GLN A 22 12.29 4.64 25.80
C GLN A 22 13.12 5.91 25.56
N LEU A 23 13.31 6.25 24.28
CA LEU A 23 14.06 7.44 23.86
C LEU A 23 13.11 8.59 23.48
N THR A 24 12.03 8.26 22.77
CA THR A 24 10.99 9.21 22.38
C THR A 24 9.63 8.57 22.56
N GLN A 25 8.62 9.37 22.86
CA GLN A 25 7.24 8.90 22.97
C GLN A 25 6.41 9.53 21.86
N VAL A 26 5.62 8.68 21.17
CA VAL A 26 4.64 9.14 20.19
C VAL A 26 3.49 9.79 20.96
N GLY A 27 3.13 11.02 20.58
CA GLY A 27 1.96 11.70 21.14
C GLY A 27 0.67 10.92 20.84
N PRO A 28 -0.43 11.19 21.59
CA PRO A 28 -1.72 10.57 21.30
C PRO A 28 -2.09 10.85 19.84
N PRO A 29 -2.55 9.84 19.09
CA PRO A 29 -2.99 10.07 17.73
C PRO A 29 -4.14 11.09 17.77
N SER A 30 -4.01 12.19 17.07
CA SER A 30 -5.14 13.00 16.67
C SER A 30 -6.08 12.07 15.91
N ALA A 31 -7.40 12.16 16.16
CA ALA A 31 -8.38 11.19 15.69
C ALA A 31 -8.11 10.71 14.26
N GLY A 32 -7.63 9.46 14.13
CA GLY A 32 -7.38 8.79 12.86
C GLY A 32 -5.95 8.78 12.31
N ASP A 33 -4.99 9.50 12.91
CA ASP A 33 -3.59 9.47 12.50
C ASP A 33 -2.76 8.62 13.47
N THR A 34 -2.02 7.66 12.94
CA THR A 34 -0.98 6.96 13.70
C THR A 34 0.32 7.75 13.55
N ASN A 35 0.73 8.42 14.62
CA ASN A 35 2.07 9.00 14.68
C ASN A 35 3.10 7.88 14.80
N VAL A 36 4.19 7.97 14.06
CA VAL A 36 5.31 7.02 14.14
C VAL A 36 6.64 7.75 14.18
N HIS A 37 7.57 7.21 14.97
CA HIS A 37 8.96 7.63 14.97
C HIS A 37 9.81 6.54 14.32
N ARG A 38 10.58 6.91 13.29
CA ARG A 38 11.31 5.93 12.46
C ARG A 38 12.62 6.49 11.91
N MET A 39 13.41 5.63 11.28
CA MET A 39 14.71 5.95 10.66
C MET A 39 15.68 6.64 11.65
N PRO A 40 15.92 6.07 12.83
CA PRO A 40 16.81 6.69 13.79
C PRO A 40 18.26 6.67 13.29
N TYR A 41 18.99 7.76 13.54
CA TYR A 41 20.43 7.88 13.31
C TYR A 41 21.09 8.48 14.55
N LEU A 42 22.00 7.73 15.16
CA LEU A 42 22.71 8.17 16.37
C LEU A 42 23.81 9.17 15.98
N LEU A 43 23.79 10.34 16.59
CA LEU A 43 24.81 11.37 16.39
C LEU A 43 26.15 10.98 17.02
N PRO A 44 27.28 11.47 16.45
CA PRO A 44 28.60 11.22 17.02
C PRO A 44 28.69 11.63 18.51
N GLY A 45 29.42 10.83 19.28
CA GLY A 45 29.54 11.03 20.73
C GLY A 45 28.27 10.80 21.53
N GLY A 46 27.23 10.19 20.93
CA GLY A 46 25.97 9.90 21.62
C GLY A 46 25.18 11.15 22.06
N ARG A 47 25.42 12.32 21.46
CA ARG A 47 24.81 13.61 21.82
C ARG A 47 23.31 13.69 21.58
N GLY A 48 22.77 12.82 20.73
CA GLY A 48 21.36 12.76 20.40
C GLY A 48 21.09 11.79 19.26
N THR A 49 19.84 11.66 18.90
CA THR A 49 19.37 10.80 17.81
C THR A 49 18.53 11.61 16.85
N LEU A 50 18.94 11.65 15.56
CA LEU A 50 18.11 12.13 14.48
C LEU A 50 17.04 11.10 14.16
N PHE A 51 15.85 11.54 13.80
CA PHE A 51 14.78 10.61 13.40
C PHE A 51 13.71 11.32 12.56
N VAL A 52 12.81 10.53 11.99
CA VAL A 52 11.63 11.02 11.29
C VAL A 52 10.42 10.84 12.21
N ALA A 53 9.74 11.93 12.54
CA ALA A 53 8.39 11.90 13.09
C ALA A 53 7.42 12.02 11.91
N ALA A 54 6.57 11.01 11.74
CA ALA A 54 5.60 10.99 10.65
C ALA A 54 4.19 10.75 11.22
N THR A 55 3.22 11.49 10.67
CA THR A 55 1.82 11.11 10.78
C THR A 55 1.52 10.12 9.65
N ALA A 56 0.85 9.04 9.97
CA ALA A 56 0.50 8.03 9.00
C ALA A 56 -1.00 7.75 9.06
N ALA A 57 -1.70 7.93 7.95
CA ALA A 57 -3.04 7.43 7.76
C ALA A 57 -2.96 6.04 7.08
N ALA A 58 -3.57 5.03 7.69
CA ALA A 58 -3.55 3.64 7.20
C ALA A 58 -2.14 3.07 6.91
N GLY A 59 -1.13 3.50 7.70
CA GLY A 59 0.25 3.04 7.52
C GLY A 59 1.07 3.78 6.47
N ILE A 60 0.48 4.72 5.73
CA ILE A 60 1.16 5.57 4.73
C ILE A 60 1.47 6.92 5.37
N PRO A 61 2.75 7.38 5.38
CA PRO A 61 3.10 8.68 5.92
C PRO A 61 2.43 9.80 5.13
N THR A 62 1.63 10.61 5.79
CA THR A 62 0.97 11.79 5.20
C THR A 62 1.79 13.05 5.39
N GLN A 63 2.52 13.14 6.49
CA GLN A 63 3.49 14.21 6.77
C GLN A 63 4.70 13.62 7.49
N SER A 64 5.87 14.09 7.18
CA SER A 64 7.11 13.69 7.86
C SER A 64 7.95 14.90 8.21
N ARG A 65 8.53 14.92 9.40
CA ARG A 65 9.44 15.96 9.88
C ARG A 65 10.75 15.34 10.31
N ILE A 66 11.85 16.01 10.04
CA ILE A 66 13.14 15.64 10.61
C ILE A 66 13.25 16.19 12.02
N MET A 67 13.51 15.32 12.97
CA MET A 67 13.58 15.64 14.39
C MET A 67 14.93 15.26 14.97
N VAL A 68 15.30 15.85 16.10
CA VAL A 68 16.39 15.41 16.94
C VAL A 68 15.90 15.19 18.38
N ALA A 69 16.21 14.05 18.95
CA ALA A 69 16.05 13.77 20.38
C ALA A 69 17.41 13.93 21.06
N PRO A 70 17.58 14.92 21.97
CA PRO A 70 18.82 15.09 22.74
C PRO A 70 19.06 13.91 23.70
N SER A 71 20.32 13.62 24.00
CA SER A 71 20.66 12.51 24.92
C SER A 71 20.45 12.84 26.40
N ASP A 72 20.28 14.13 26.72
CA ASP A 72 20.02 14.62 28.08
C ASP A 72 18.57 14.41 28.54
N GLY A 73 17.71 13.88 27.66
CA GLY A 73 16.31 13.63 27.93
C GLY A 73 15.39 14.84 27.73
N SER A 74 15.90 15.94 27.23
CA SER A 74 15.07 17.08 26.84
C SER A 74 14.17 16.74 25.65
N GLU A 75 13.08 17.53 25.48
CA GLU A 75 12.06 17.30 24.45
C GLU A 75 12.64 17.30 23.04
N PRO A 76 12.21 16.38 22.15
CA PRO A 76 12.61 16.34 20.77
C PRO A 76 12.25 17.64 20.03
N ARG A 77 13.13 18.11 19.12
CA ARG A 77 12.97 19.33 18.34
C ARG A 77 12.93 19.04 16.84
N ALA A 78 12.12 19.83 16.11
CA ALA A 78 12.12 19.78 14.66
C ALA A 78 13.38 20.47 14.09
N LEU A 79 13.98 19.85 13.08
CA LEU A 79 15.12 20.37 12.32
C LEU A 79 14.73 20.76 10.90
N ALA A 80 13.80 20.01 10.27
CA ALA A 80 13.27 20.33 8.96
C ALA A 80 11.77 19.95 8.88
N PRO A 81 10.97 20.73 8.13
CA PRO A 81 9.52 20.57 8.06
C PRO A 81 9.07 19.32 7.28
N ALA A 82 9.97 18.75 6.45
CA ALA A 82 9.71 17.54 5.69
C ALA A 82 11.00 16.79 5.40
N GLY A 83 10.92 15.46 5.19
CA GLY A 83 12.06 14.66 4.77
C GLY A 83 12.09 13.26 5.32
N ALA A 84 13.06 12.47 4.84
CA ALA A 84 13.27 11.07 5.21
C ALA A 84 14.77 10.76 5.39
N ALA A 85 15.05 9.72 6.19
CA ALA A 85 16.37 9.16 6.45
C ALA A 85 17.44 10.23 6.80
N PRO A 86 17.25 11.02 7.87
CA PRO A 86 18.24 12.02 8.26
C PRO A 86 19.55 11.35 8.68
N ARG A 87 20.68 11.94 8.24
CA ARG A 87 22.03 11.51 8.62
C ARG A 87 22.90 12.72 8.90
N TYR A 88 23.84 12.58 9.79
CA TYR A 88 24.90 13.57 10.02
C TYR A 88 26.13 13.21 9.17
N ALA A 89 26.58 14.15 8.37
CA ALA A 89 27.85 14.04 7.66
C ALA A 89 28.98 14.68 8.50
N PRO A 90 30.15 14.03 8.68
CA PRO A 90 31.29 14.56 9.42
C PRO A 90 31.82 15.91 8.89
N SER A 91 31.39 16.29 7.69
CA SER A 91 31.63 17.64 7.14
C SER A 91 30.82 18.75 7.82
N GLY A 92 30.01 18.44 8.85
CA GLY A 92 29.21 19.41 9.60
C GLY A 92 27.80 19.64 9.04
N HIS A 93 27.22 18.65 8.38
CA HIS A 93 25.92 18.81 7.72
C HIS A 93 24.89 17.79 8.22
N LEU A 94 23.65 18.26 8.34
CA LEU A 94 22.45 17.42 8.33
C LEU A 94 22.11 17.13 6.87
N VAL A 95 22.00 15.85 6.51
CA VAL A 95 21.64 15.40 5.16
C VAL A 95 20.35 14.59 5.24
N TYR A 96 19.41 14.82 4.33
CA TYR A 96 18.13 14.08 4.26
C TYR A 96 17.54 14.14 2.85
N VAL A 97 16.59 13.27 2.55
CA VAL A 97 15.91 13.24 1.26
C VAL A 97 14.49 13.78 1.41
N GLN A 98 14.08 14.63 0.47
CA GLN A 98 12.71 15.09 0.31
C GLN A 98 12.31 15.00 -1.17
N ALA A 99 11.23 14.29 -1.46
CA ALA A 99 10.72 14.12 -2.83
C ALA A 99 11.80 13.74 -3.86
N GLY A 100 12.65 12.74 -3.54
CA GLY A 100 13.72 12.26 -4.43
C GLY A 100 14.93 13.19 -4.56
N THR A 101 14.96 14.29 -3.83
CA THR A 101 16.10 15.22 -3.79
C THR A 101 16.82 15.12 -2.46
N LEU A 102 18.14 14.97 -2.51
CA LEU A 102 19.00 15.02 -1.32
C LEU A 102 19.25 16.48 -0.96
N PHE A 103 18.91 16.84 0.26
CA PHE A 103 19.13 18.16 0.85
C PHE A 103 20.25 18.09 1.87
N ALA A 104 20.97 19.20 2.02
CA ALA A 104 21.94 19.39 3.08
C ALA A 104 21.78 20.76 3.75
N ALA A 105 21.94 20.79 5.05
CA ALA A 105 21.96 22.01 5.86
C ALA A 105 23.17 22.00 6.80
N PRO A 106 23.85 23.15 7.04
CA PRO A 106 24.88 23.25 8.08
C PRO A 106 24.25 22.91 9.44
N PHE A 107 24.87 21.98 10.16
CA PHE A 107 24.34 21.45 11.41
C PHE A 107 25.39 21.48 12.53
N ASN A 108 25.07 22.16 13.58
CA ASN A 108 25.89 22.19 14.78
C ASN A 108 25.51 21.04 15.70
N VAL A 109 26.40 20.03 15.79
CA VAL A 109 26.18 18.82 16.61
C VAL A 109 26.23 19.11 18.10
N SER A 110 26.84 20.24 18.54
CA SER A 110 26.94 20.60 19.95
C SER A 110 25.64 21.25 20.45
N THR A 111 25.00 22.04 19.63
CA THR A 111 23.72 22.70 19.94
C THR A 111 22.52 21.96 19.38
N LEU A 112 22.76 20.90 18.60
CA LEU A 112 21.77 20.09 17.90
C LEU A 112 20.83 20.95 17.04
N SER A 113 21.36 21.91 16.29
CA SER A 113 20.57 22.87 15.53
C SER A 113 21.09 23.05 14.11
N VAL A 114 20.18 23.26 13.18
CA VAL A 114 20.47 23.73 11.83
C VAL A 114 20.77 25.23 11.91
N THR A 115 21.87 25.68 11.31
CA THR A 115 22.33 27.07 11.39
C THR A 115 21.95 27.91 10.17
N ARG A 116 21.59 27.27 9.05
CA ARG A 116 21.08 27.89 7.82
C ARG A 116 20.08 26.96 7.15
N GLU A 117 19.29 27.48 6.22
CA GLU A 117 18.34 26.71 5.42
C GLU A 117 19.02 25.60 4.62
N ALA A 118 18.29 24.49 4.45
CA ALA A 118 18.75 23.38 3.65
C ALA A 118 18.70 23.72 2.16
N VAL A 119 19.73 23.30 1.43
CA VAL A 119 19.79 23.46 -0.03
C VAL A 119 19.78 22.08 -0.71
N PRO A 120 19.22 21.97 -1.92
CA PRO A 120 19.27 20.74 -2.72
C PRO A 120 20.72 20.52 -3.21
N VAL A 121 21.26 19.32 -2.98
CA VAL A 121 22.63 18.97 -3.36
C VAL A 121 22.70 17.85 -4.41
N LEU A 122 21.62 17.03 -4.53
CA LEU A 122 21.56 15.96 -5.52
C LEU A 122 20.09 15.61 -5.80
N GLN A 123 19.75 15.40 -7.07
CA GLN A 123 18.41 15.01 -7.50
C GLN A 123 18.38 13.55 -7.98
N GLY A 124 17.17 12.97 -8.01
CA GLY A 124 16.94 11.66 -8.58
C GLY A 124 17.31 10.49 -7.65
N VAL A 125 17.34 10.69 -6.33
CA VAL A 125 17.50 9.59 -5.36
C VAL A 125 16.21 8.78 -5.30
N VAL A 126 16.30 7.51 -5.63
CA VAL A 126 15.16 6.57 -5.58
C VAL A 126 14.68 6.41 -4.13
N GLN A 127 13.36 6.44 -3.95
CA GLN A 127 12.70 6.13 -2.69
C GLN A 127 11.73 4.96 -2.89
N THR A 128 11.62 4.05 -1.91
CA THR A 128 10.53 3.07 -1.89
C THR A 128 9.24 3.70 -1.35
N ALA A 129 8.10 3.13 -1.65
CA ALA A 129 6.93 3.27 -0.81
C ALA A 129 7.15 2.48 0.51
N PRO A 130 7.07 3.05 1.68
CA PRO A 130 6.58 4.36 2.13
C PRO A 130 7.68 5.42 2.37
N GLY A 131 8.51 5.71 1.39
CA GLY A 131 9.43 6.85 1.44
C GLY A 131 10.80 6.57 2.07
N HIS A 132 11.33 5.34 1.94
CA HIS A 132 12.71 5.02 2.30
C HIS A 132 13.66 5.34 1.14
N PRO A 133 14.53 6.36 1.25
CA PRO A 133 15.48 6.68 0.19
C PRO A 133 16.69 5.73 0.22
N TYR A 134 17.15 5.37 -0.96
CA TYR A 134 18.35 4.55 -1.13
C TYR A 134 19.58 5.43 -1.27
N TYR A 135 20.13 5.85 -0.16
CA TYR A 135 21.43 6.49 -0.11
C TYR A 135 22.17 6.16 1.19
N SER A 136 23.47 6.21 1.14
CA SER A 136 24.34 6.12 2.30
C SER A 136 25.67 6.81 1.97
N PHE A 137 26.41 7.21 2.98
CA PHE A 137 27.77 7.70 2.81
C PHE A 137 28.66 7.22 3.96
N SER A 138 29.95 7.07 3.63
CA SER A 138 30.98 6.72 4.61
C SER A 138 31.42 7.94 5.42
N ASP A 139 32.06 7.70 6.56
CA ASP A 139 32.65 8.77 7.36
C ASP A 139 33.80 9.48 6.63
N THR A 140 34.36 8.89 5.58
CA THR A 140 35.42 9.44 4.73
C THR A 140 34.90 10.21 3.52
N GLY A 141 33.58 10.30 3.32
CA GLY A 141 32.99 11.12 2.27
C GLY A 141 32.75 10.40 0.95
N THR A 142 32.63 9.08 0.92
CA THR A 142 32.09 8.36 -0.24
C THR A 142 30.58 8.28 -0.14
N LEU A 143 29.84 8.91 -1.06
CA LEU A 143 28.39 8.80 -1.17
C LEU A 143 28.04 7.67 -2.14
N VAL A 144 27.09 6.82 -1.74
CA VAL A 144 26.47 5.81 -2.61
C VAL A 144 24.96 6.07 -2.65
N TYR A 145 24.38 6.10 -3.83
CA TYR A 145 22.94 6.24 -3.98
C TYR A 145 22.41 5.51 -5.22
N LEU A 146 21.15 5.15 -5.19
CA LEU A 146 20.46 4.67 -6.37
C LEU A 146 19.83 5.87 -7.09
N SER A 147 20.19 6.06 -8.38
CA SER A 147 19.54 7.03 -9.24
C SER A 147 18.43 6.40 -10.07
N GLY A 148 17.37 7.15 -10.25
CA GLY A 148 16.22 6.75 -11.03
C GLY A 148 15.03 7.65 -10.68
N THR A 149 13.92 7.42 -11.34
CA THR A 149 12.65 8.01 -10.92
C THR A 149 12.07 7.12 -9.82
N SER A 150 11.67 7.72 -8.70
CA SER A 150 10.98 7.03 -7.59
C SER A 150 9.62 6.47 -7.99
N GLN A 151 9.15 6.80 -9.17
CA GLN A 151 7.93 6.27 -9.74
C GLN A 151 8.28 5.01 -10.54
N SER A 152 7.96 3.87 -9.97
CA SER A 152 7.84 2.62 -10.71
C SER A 152 6.66 2.77 -11.68
N ALA A 153 6.90 3.44 -12.81
CA ALA A 153 5.88 3.48 -13.84
C ALA A 153 5.51 2.03 -14.15
N SER A 154 4.24 1.73 -14.12
CA SER A 154 3.71 0.44 -14.50
C SER A 154 2.82 0.59 -15.73
N SER A 155 2.59 -0.51 -16.42
CA SER A 155 1.69 -0.58 -17.56
C SER A 155 0.60 -1.58 -17.27
N LEU A 156 -0.59 -1.30 -17.77
CA LEU A 156 -1.66 -2.29 -17.81
C LEU A 156 -1.40 -3.23 -18.99
N VAL A 157 -1.49 -4.53 -18.74
CA VAL A 157 -1.27 -5.54 -19.75
C VAL A 157 -2.35 -6.60 -19.70
N TRP A 158 -2.79 -7.07 -20.86
CA TRP A 158 -3.54 -8.30 -20.99
C TRP A 158 -2.56 -9.47 -20.98
N VAL A 159 -2.89 -10.50 -20.21
CA VAL A 159 -2.12 -11.76 -20.17
C VAL A 159 -3.07 -12.90 -20.48
N THR A 160 -2.74 -13.73 -21.46
CA THR A 160 -3.52 -14.93 -21.78
C THR A 160 -3.30 -16.02 -20.76
N ARG A 161 -4.11 -17.07 -20.79
CA ARG A 161 -3.93 -18.28 -19.96
C ARG A 161 -2.58 -18.98 -20.15
N SER A 162 -1.93 -18.78 -21.30
CA SER A 162 -0.59 -19.29 -21.60
C SER A 162 0.54 -18.33 -21.23
N GLY A 163 0.24 -17.17 -20.65
CA GLY A 163 1.24 -16.17 -20.25
C GLY A 163 1.66 -15.22 -21.36
N ALA A 164 1.03 -15.25 -22.56
CA ALA A 164 1.33 -14.28 -23.61
C ALA A 164 0.76 -12.90 -23.24
N GLU A 165 1.60 -11.87 -23.37
CA GLU A 165 1.30 -10.50 -22.97
C GLU A 165 0.90 -9.63 -24.16
N GLN A 166 -0.05 -8.74 -23.95
CA GLN A 166 -0.42 -7.66 -24.85
C GLN A 166 -0.59 -6.37 -24.06
N PRO A 167 0.29 -5.37 -24.19
CA PRO A 167 0.15 -4.08 -23.52
C PRO A 167 -1.13 -3.37 -23.92
N LEU A 168 -1.75 -2.66 -22.95
CA LEU A 168 -2.77 -1.66 -23.23
C LEU A 168 -2.08 -0.33 -23.59
N MET A 169 -2.78 0.52 -24.34
CA MET A 169 -2.28 1.84 -24.73
C MET A 169 -2.35 2.88 -23.61
N ALA A 170 -2.83 2.48 -22.42
CA ALA A 170 -2.86 3.35 -21.24
C ALA A 170 -1.46 3.95 -20.95
N PRO A 171 -1.35 5.28 -20.71
CA PRO A 171 -0.05 5.90 -20.45
C PRO A 171 0.57 5.29 -19.19
N PRO A 172 1.89 5.04 -19.16
CA PRO A 172 2.56 4.50 -17.96
C PRO A 172 2.33 5.39 -16.73
N ARG A 173 1.90 4.78 -15.62
CA ARG A 173 1.60 5.43 -14.34
C ARG A 173 1.91 4.45 -13.20
N GLU A 174 1.83 4.88 -11.96
CA GLU A 174 1.80 3.98 -10.80
C GLU A 174 0.39 3.41 -10.66
N TYR A 175 0.08 2.38 -11.47
CA TYR A 175 -1.21 1.71 -11.41
C TYR A 175 -1.26 0.73 -10.24
N ASP A 176 -2.38 0.76 -9.51
CA ASP A 176 -2.72 -0.26 -8.52
C ASP A 176 -4.24 -0.57 -8.60
N TRP A 177 -4.66 -1.69 -8.02
CA TRP A 177 -6.06 -2.10 -7.90
C TRP A 177 -6.87 -2.11 -9.21
N PRO A 178 -6.38 -2.69 -10.31
CA PRO A 178 -7.13 -2.70 -11.56
C PRO A 178 -8.40 -3.54 -11.44
N ARG A 179 -9.53 -3.02 -11.92
CA ARG A 179 -10.83 -3.68 -11.93
C ARG A 179 -11.52 -3.48 -13.26
N LEU A 180 -11.89 -4.58 -13.91
CA LEU A 180 -12.69 -4.57 -15.12
C LEU A 180 -14.14 -4.23 -14.79
N ALA A 181 -14.72 -3.32 -15.56
CA ALA A 181 -16.15 -3.13 -15.55
C ALA A 181 -16.87 -4.36 -16.15
N PRO A 182 -18.12 -4.60 -15.78
CA PRO A 182 -18.91 -5.71 -16.33
C PRO A 182 -19.06 -5.67 -17.85
N ASP A 183 -18.91 -4.50 -18.48
CA ASP A 183 -18.93 -4.34 -19.95
C ASP A 183 -17.63 -4.83 -20.62
N GLY A 184 -16.56 -5.03 -19.85
CA GLY A 184 -15.24 -5.44 -20.33
C GLY A 184 -14.46 -4.36 -21.08
N ARG A 185 -14.96 -3.10 -21.11
CA ARG A 185 -14.38 -1.96 -21.84
C ARG A 185 -13.70 -0.96 -20.94
N ARG A 186 -14.24 -0.76 -19.75
CA ARG A 186 -13.72 0.21 -18.78
C ARG A 186 -12.95 -0.49 -17.69
N ILE A 187 -11.88 0.15 -17.26
CA ILE A 187 -11.03 -0.31 -16.15
C ILE A 187 -11.03 0.79 -15.08
N ALA A 188 -11.50 0.49 -13.88
CA ALA A 188 -11.22 1.32 -12.72
C ALA A 188 -9.85 0.96 -12.18
N VAL A 189 -9.04 1.96 -11.88
CA VAL A 189 -7.66 1.77 -11.41
C VAL A 189 -7.27 2.88 -10.45
N GLU A 190 -6.45 2.57 -9.47
CA GLU A 190 -5.84 3.59 -8.62
C GLU A 190 -4.58 4.15 -9.27
N VAL A 191 -4.42 5.48 -9.21
CA VAL A 191 -3.20 6.20 -9.55
C VAL A 191 -2.96 7.28 -8.51
N SER A 192 -1.86 7.17 -7.78
CA SER A 192 -1.42 8.17 -6.78
C SER A 192 -2.52 8.53 -5.76
N GLY A 193 -3.17 7.53 -5.18
CA GLY A 193 -4.21 7.70 -4.17
C GLY A 193 -5.57 8.14 -4.70
N GLN A 194 -5.79 8.10 -6.02
CA GLN A 194 -7.04 8.48 -6.65
C GLN A 194 -7.53 7.39 -7.60
N THR A 195 -8.83 7.22 -7.68
CA THR A 195 -9.45 6.31 -8.66
C THR A 195 -9.64 7.00 -10.00
N TRP A 196 -9.25 6.30 -11.05
CA TRP A 196 -9.37 6.70 -12.46
C TRP A 196 -10.12 5.64 -13.24
N ILE A 197 -10.74 6.05 -14.34
CA ILE A 197 -11.38 5.15 -15.31
C ILE A 197 -10.61 5.22 -16.63
N TYR A 198 -10.10 4.07 -17.06
CA TYR A 198 -9.52 3.90 -18.39
C TYR A 198 -10.55 3.26 -19.33
N ASP A 199 -10.84 3.91 -20.43
CA ASP A 199 -11.69 3.39 -21.52
C ASP A 199 -10.79 2.75 -22.58
N THR A 200 -10.88 1.44 -22.75
CA THR A 200 -10.02 0.66 -23.66
C THR A 200 -10.36 0.85 -25.14
N GLU A 201 -11.52 1.38 -25.48
CA GLU A 201 -11.91 1.67 -26.87
C GLU A 201 -11.48 3.07 -27.31
N ARG A 202 -11.46 4.02 -26.37
CA ARG A 202 -11.12 5.42 -26.62
C ARG A 202 -9.68 5.76 -26.24
N ASP A 203 -8.97 4.86 -25.62
CA ASP A 203 -7.64 5.07 -25.03
C ASP A 203 -7.56 6.32 -24.13
N THR A 204 -8.62 6.54 -23.32
CA THR A 204 -8.70 7.70 -22.44
C THR A 204 -8.64 7.28 -20.97
N LEU A 205 -7.80 7.98 -20.20
CA LEU A 205 -7.70 7.81 -18.76
C LEU A 205 -8.27 9.06 -18.07
N THR A 206 -9.41 8.92 -17.41
CA THR A 206 -10.14 10.04 -16.78
C THR A 206 -10.19 9.85 -15.27
N ARG A 207 -9.85 10.89 -14.52
CA ARG A 207 -9.93 10.87 -13.06
C ARG A 207 -11.39 10.84 -12.62
N LEU A 208 -11.72 9.93 -11.70
CA LEU A 208 -13.07 9.76 -11.15
C LEU A 208 -13.23 10.45 -9.78
N THR A 209 -12.23 10.35 -8.91
CA THR A 209 -12.31 10.89 -7.53
C THR A 209 -11.49 12.16 -7.37
N PHE A 210 -12.04 13.16 -6.66
CA PHE A 210 -11.42 14.49 -6.49
C PHE A 210 -11.30 14.92 -5.04
N THR A 211 -12.11 14.36 -4.13
CA THR A 211 -12.16 14.73 -2.71
C THR A 211 -11.42 13.71 -1.87
N GLY A 212 -10.64 14.18 -0.89
CA GLY A 212 -9.77 13.34 -0.08
C GLY A 212 -8.42 13.04 -0.74
N THR A 213 -7.50 12.50 0.02
CA THR A 213 -6.14 12.13 -0.43
C THR A 213 -5.99 10.65 -0.71
N GLN A 214 -6.95 9.83 -0.26
CA GLN A 214 -6.98 8.39 -0.45
C GLN A 214 -8.35 7.99 -0.99
N ASN A 215 -8.38 7.46 -2.22
CA ASN A 215 -9.55 6.93 -2.90
C ASN A 215 -9.10 5.69 -3.68
N ASP A 216 -9.03 4.55 -3.02
CA ASP A 216 -8.45 3.30 -3.53
C ASP A 216 -9.41 2.12 -3.43
N GLY A 217 -8.94 0.94 -3.87
CA GLY A 217 -9.70 -0.30 -3.84
C GLY A 217 -11.01 -0.23 -4.64
N PRO A 218 -11.00 0.22 -5.90
CA PRO A 218 -12.23 0.34 -6.68
C PRO A 218 -12.94 -1.01 -6.84
N SER A 219 -14.27 -0.99 -6.76
CA SER A 219 -15.13 -2.16 -7.01
C SER A 219 -16.36 -1.73 -7.80
N TRP A 220 -16.59 -2.36 -8.96
CA TRP A 220 -17.72 -2.05 -9.82
C TRP A 220 -19.03 -2.63 -9.32
N SER A 221 -20.10 -1.87 -9.42
CA SER A 221 -21.45 -2.44 -9.35
C SER A 221 -21.68 -3.39 -10.53
N PRO A 222 -22.49 -4.47 -10.37
CA PRO A 222 -22.70 -5.46 -11.43
C PRO A 222 -23.32 -4.91 -12.72
N ASP A 223 -24.06 -3.79 -12.62
CA ASP A 223 -24.61 -3.07 -13.76
C ASP A 223 -23.61 -2.13 -14.45
N GLY A 224 -22.41 -1.97 -13.89
CA GLY A 224 -21.35 -1.10 -14.42
C GLY A 224 -21.64 0.39 -14.33
N THR A 225 -22.65 0.80 -13.56
CA THR A 225 -23.03 2.22 -13.44
C THR A 225 -22.30 2.95 -12.32
N HIS A 226 -21.84 2.24 -11.28
CA HIS A 226 -21.17 2.83 -10.11
C HIS A 226 -19.85 2.14 -9.80
N VAL A 227 -18.97 2.89 -9.15
CA VAL A 227 -17.71 2.39 -8.58
C VAL A 227 -17.68 2.73 -7.09
N ALA A 228 -17.56 1.71 -6.26
CA ALA A 228 -17.29 1.85 -4.83
C ALA A 228 -15.80 1.98 -4.59
N VAL A 229 -15.39 2.85 -3.67
CA VAL A 229 -14.00 3.11 -3.30
C VAL A 229 -13.88 3.29 -1.80
N ARG A 230 -12.73 2.95 -1.22
CA ARG A 230 -12.36 3.43 0.11
C ARG A 230 -11.95 4.89 0.00
N SER A 231 -12.47 5.76 0.87
CA SER A 231 -12.13 7.18 0.83
C SER A 231 -11.98 7.76 2.24
N ASN A 232 -10.99 8.65 2.39
CA ASN A 232 -10.78 9.44 3.61
C ASN A 232 -11.35 10.87 3.49
N ARG A 233 -12.28 11.12 2.57
CA ARG A 233 -12.84 12.47 2.29
C ARG A 233 -13.55 13.11 3.48
N ALA A 234 -14.11 12.33 4.39
CA ALA A 234 -14.74 12.80 5.63
C ALA A 234 -13.77 12.76 6.82
N GLY A 235 -12.47 12.57 6.57
CA GLY A 235 -11.46 12.38 7.58
C GLY A 235 -11.11 10.90 7.78
N VAL A 236 -10.54 10.57 8.90
CA VAL A 236 -10.17 9.20 9.27
C VAL A 236 -11.01 8.73 10.43
N PRO A 237 -11.36 7.43 10.49
CA PRO A 237 -11.03 6.35 9.59
C PRO A 237 -11.73 6.45 8.22
N SER A 238 -11.12 5.82 7.19
CA SER A 238 -11.69 5.79 5.84
C SER A 238 -12.96 4.96 5.79
N ALA A 239 -13.92 5.39 4.97
CA ALA A 239 -15.18 4.70 4.73
C ALA A 239 -15.35 4.32 3.27
N VAL A 240 -16.33 3.48 2.95
CA VAL A 240 -16.70 3.16 1.58
C VAL A 240 -17.67 4.20 1.05
N TYR A 241 -17.33 4.76 -0.08
CA TYR A 241 -18.18 5.63 -0.90
C TYR A 241 -18.37 5.00 -2.26
N TRP A 242 -19.48 5.29 -2.91
CA TRP A 242 -19.62 4.99 -4.32
C TRP A 242 -20.07 6.22 -5.09
N GLN A 243 -19.79 6.23 -6.38
CA GLN A 243 -20.22 7.29 -7.28
C GLN A 243 -20.43 6.74 -8.67
N ARG A 244 -21.15 7.49 -9.49
CA ARG A 244 -21.37 7.09 -10.88
C ARG A 244 -20.05 7.04 -11.66
N ALA A 245 -19.86 5.99 -12.42
CA ALA A 245 -18.65 5.75 -13.19
C ALA A 245 -18.42 6.76 -14.32
N ASP A 246 -19.48 7.49 -14.74
CA ASP A 246 -19.40 8.59 -15.71
C ASP A 246 -19.02 9.94 -15.07
N GLY A 247 -18.82 9.96 -13.75
CA GLY A 247 -18.47 11.16 -12.99
C GLY A 247 -19.64 12.10 -12.74
N SER A 248 -20.85 11.78 -13.18
CA SER A 248 -22.04 12.60 -12.96
C SER A 248 -22.63 12.37 -11.57
N GLY A 249 -23.39 13.36 -11.08
CA GLY A 249 -24.05 13.26 -9.79
C GLY A 249 -23.10 13.42 -8.59
N GLY A 250 -23.63 13.16 -7.40
CA GLY A 250 -22.86 13.14 -6.15
C GLY A 250 -22.41 11.74 -5.77
N ASP A 251 -21.49 11.69 -4.86
CA ASP A 251 -21.07 10.47 -4.20
C ASP A 251 -21.92 10.18 -2.97
N GLU A 252 -22.20 8.90 -2.72
CA GLU A 252 -22.94 8.44 -1.56
C GLU A 252 -22.02 7.62 -0.66
N GLN A 253 -22.08 7.89 0.65
CA GLN A 253 -21.38 7.11 1.66
C GLN A 253 -22.15 5.80 1.93
N LEU A 254 -21.50 4.66 1.70
CA LEU A 254 -22.10 3.34 1.92
C LEU A 254 -21.85 2.84 3.35
N THR A 255 -20.63 3.04 3.88
CA THR A 255 -20.32 2.62 5.25
C THR A 255 -20.02 3.82 6.14
N THR A 256 -20.37 3.70 7.41
CA THR A 256 -20.07 4.72 8.43
C THR A 256 -19.36 4.05 9.60
N SER A 257 -18.21 4.59 9.97
CA SER A 257 -17.52 4.20 11.20
C SER A 257 -16.74 5.41 11.71
N THR A 258 -16.65 5.54 13.02
CA THR A 258 -15.85 6.58 13.68
C THR A 258 -14.55 6.04 14.25
N GLN A 259 -14.33 4.73 14.18
CA GLN A 259 -13.20 4.07 14.85
C GLN A 259 -12.41 3.12 13.94
N VAL A 260 -13.00 2.62 12.86
CA VAL A 260 -12.40 1.57 12.03
C VAL A 260 -12.52 1.91 10.55
N ALA A 261 -11.52 1.52 9.75
CA ALA A 261 -11.51 1.73 8.31
C ALA A 261 -12.22 0.59 7.58
N ASP A 262 -13.03 0.94 6.58
CA ASP A 262 -13.74 0.01 5.72
C ASP A 262 -13.19 0.09 4.27
N LEU A 263 -13.00 -1.07 3.61
CA LEU A 263 -12.46 -1.20 2.26
C LEU A 263 -13.38 -2.09 1.41
N PRO A 264 -13.95 -1.61 0.28
CA PRO A 264 -14.84 -2.40 -0.56
C PRO A 264 -14.09 -3.54 -1.25
N MET A 265 -14.74 -4.71 -1.39
CA MET A 265 -14.14 -5.88 -2.02
C MET A 265 -14.90 -6.34 -3.26
N SER A 266 -16.16 -6.76 -3.10
CA SER A 266 -16.98 -7.19 -4.23
C SER A 266 -18.47 -7.02 -3.96
N PHE A 267 -19.22 -6.70 -4.99
CA PHE A 267 -20.69 -6.78 -4.96
C PHE A 267 -21.16 -8.22 -5.18
N SER A 268 -22.34 -8.54 -4.63
CA SER A 268 -23.09 -9.72 -5.06
C SER A 268 -23.54 -9.57 -6.52
N PRO A 269 -23.77 -10.66 -7.26
CA PRO A 269 -24.15 -10.57 -8.69
C PRO A 269 -25.45 -9.81 -8.95
N ASP A 270 -26.37 -9.79 -7.99
CA ASP A 270 -27.63 -9.04 -8.04
C ASP A 270 -27.49 -7.55 -7.65
N GLY A 271 -26.28 -7.14 -7.24
CA GLY A 271 -25.98 -5.76 -6.83
C GLY A 271 -26.57 -5.33 -5.50
N ARG A 272 -27.18 -6.24 -4.72
CA ARG A 272 -27.86 -5.90 -3.47
C ARG A 272 -26.94 -5.91 -2.25
N LEU A 273 -25.80 -6.58 -2.33
CA LEU A 273 -24.85 -6.76 -1.25
C LEU A 273 -23.47 -6.27 -1.65
N LEU A 274 -22.73 -5.73 -0.68
CA LEU A 274 -21.34 -5.38 -0.80
C LEU A 274 -20.52 -6.08 0.29
N ALA A 275 -19.63 -6.98 -0.09
CA ALA A 275 -18.61 -7.49 0.81
C ALA A 275 -17.49 -6.46 0.96
N PHE A 276 -17.07 -6.20 2.18
CA PHE A 276 -16.01 -5.25 2.50
C PHE A 276 -15.16 -5.75 3.66
N ILE A 277 -13.92 -5.29 3.72
CA ILE A 277 -13.02 -5.51 4.86
C ILE A 277 -13.23 -4.38 5.85
N ARG A 278 -13.34 -4.74 7.13
CA ARG A 278 -13.29 -3.83 8.27
C ARG A 278 -12.00 -4.05 9.03
N THR A 279 -11.25 -2.99 9.26
CA THR A 279 -10.02 -3.07 10.07
C THR A 279 -10.36 -2.72 11.51
N ASP A 280 -10.40 -3.72 12.38
CA ASP A 280 -10.65 -3.59 13.82
C ASP A 280 -9.34 -3.69 14.60
N PRO A 281 -9.10 -2.85 15.63
CA PRO A 281 -7.88 -2.90 16.43
C PRO A 281 -7.67 -4.22 17.19
N LYS A 282 -8.72 -5.00 17.45
CA LYS A 282 -8.67 -6.25 18.22
C LYS A 282 -8.53 -7.49 17.35
N THR A 283 -9.33 -7.56 16.27
CA THR A 283 -9.39 -8.71 15.35
C THR A 283 -8.60 -8.49 14.07
N GLN A 284 -8.03 -7.30 13.89
CA GLN A 284 -7.29 -6.82 12.72
C GLN A 284 -8.21 -6.59 11.51
N ARG A 285 -8.31 -7.52 10.58
CA ARG A 285 -9.14 -7.39 9.38
C ARG A 285 -10.16 -8.49 9.33
N ASP A 286 -11.40 -8.11 9.21
CA ASP A 286 -12.58 -8.98 9.19
C ASP A 286 -13.39 -8.74 7.94
N ILE A 287 -14.12 -9.76 7.49
CA ILE A 287 -15.02 -9.66 6.34
C ILE A 287 -16.45 -9.40 6.83
N TRP A 288 -17.01 -8.32 6.33
CA TRP A 288 -18.39 -7.90 6.58
C TRP A 288 -19.16 -7.81 5.28
N VAL A 289 -20.46 -7.91 5.34
CA VAL A 289 -21.37 -7.73 4.20
C VAL A 289 -22.41 -6.66 4.56
N GLN A 290 -22.56 -5.70 3.66
CA GLN A 290 -23.59 -4.67 3.76
C GLN A 290 -24.71 -4.94 2.75
N SER A 291 -25.96 -4.91 3.22
CA SER A 291 -27.14 -4.79 2.38
C SER A 291 -27.26 -3.35 1.91
N LEU A 292 -27.33 -3.13 0.60
CA LEU A 292 -27.47 -1.77 0.05
C LEU A 292 -28.87 -1.22 0.19
N PRO A 293 -29.96 -2.02 -0.01
CA PRO A 293 -31.31 -1.53 0.20
C PRO A 293 -31.59 -1.11 1.64
N ASP A 294 -31.20 -1.94 2.60
CA ASP A 294 -31.56 -1.74 4.03
C ASP A 294 -30.46 -1.02 4.80
N LYS A 295 -29.28 -0.85 4.20
CA LYS A 295 -28.08 -0.29 4.82
C LYS A 295 -27.63 -1.03 6.09
N THR A 296 -28.09 -2.29 6.25
CA THR A 296 -27.71 -3.16 7.37
C THR A 296 -26.35 -3.82 7.10
N ARG A 297 -25.57 -4.07 8.16
CA ARG A 297 -24.23 -4.69 8.08
C ARG A 297 -24.22 -5.91 8.97
N THR A 298 -23.75 -7.00 8.41
CA THR A 298 -23.60 -8.26 9.12
C THR A 298 -22.16 -8.76 9.01
N PRO A 299 -21.57 -9.28 10.11
CA PRO A 299 -20.29 -9.94 10.02
C PRO A 299 -20.45 -11.23 9.20
N PHE A 300 -19.55 -11.46 8.25
CA PHE A 300 -19.45 -12.73 7.55
C PHE A 300 -18.37 -13.61 8.20
N LEU A 301 -17.19 -13.03 8.46
CA LEU A 301 -16.09 -13.73 9.11
C LEU A 301 -15.33 -12.74 10.02
N VAL A 302 -15.39 -12.99 11.32
CA VAL A 302 -14.71 -12.21 12.37
C VAL A 302 -14.00 -13.20 13.27
N THR A 303 -12.68 -13.31 13.14
CA THR A 303 -11.87 -14.28 13.87
C THR A 303 -10.59 -13.62 14.42
N PRO A 304 -9.79 -14.31 15.25
CA PRO A 304 -8.46 -13.81 15.63
C PRO A 304 -7.45 -13.76 14.48
N ALA A 305 -7.74 -14.42 13.35
CA ALA A 305 -6.91 -14.36 12.14
C ALA A 305 -7.18 -13.05 11.38
N THR A 306 -6.39 -12.79 10.36
CA THR A 306 -6.60 -11.67 9.45
C THR A 306 -7.21 -12.18 8.16
N GLU A 307 -8.38 -11.66 7.80
CA GLU A 307 -9.10 -12.04 6.60
C GLU A 307 -9.19 -10.88 5.60
N GLY A 308 -9.37 -11.23 4.32
CA GLY A 308 -9.55 -10.20 3.30
C GLY A 308 -9.76 -10.72 1.89
N ALA A 309 -9.64 -9.82 0.92
CA ALA A 309 -9.79 -10.09 -0.51
C ALA A 309 -11.07 -10.88 -0.87
N ALA A 310 -12.19 -10.58 -0.20
CA ALA A 310 -13.47 -11.29 -0.32
C ALA A 310 -14.10 -11.10 -1.71
N ARG A 311 -14.51 -12.21 -2.35
CA ARG A 311 -15.12 -12.22 -3.67
C ARG A 311 -16.36 -13.10 -3.70
N PHE A 312 -17.53 -12.52 -3.98
CA PHE A 312 -18.73 -13.30 -4.28
C PHE A 312 -18.54 -14.16 -5.52
N SER A 313 -19.04 -15.39 -5.46
CA SER A 313 -19.14 -16.24 -6.65
C SER A 313 -20.14 -15.66 -7.66
N PRO A 314 -20.05 -16.01 -8.95
CA PRO A 314 -20.97 -15.54 -9.97
C PRO A 314 -22.44 -15.91 -9.74
N ASP A 315 -22.71 -16.95 -8.95
CA ASP A 315 -24.07 -17.34 -8.55
C ASP A 315 -24.50 -16.74 -7.18
N GLY A 316 -23.61 -15.94 -6.53
CA GLY A 316 -23.87 -15.26 -5.26
C GLY A 316 -23.94 -16.16 -4.03
N ARG A 317 -23.69 -17.47 -4.17
CA ARG A 317 -23.88 -18.46 -3.10
C ARG A 317 -22.63 -18.73 -2.26
N TRP A 318 -21.48 -18.22 -2.70
CA TRP A 318 -20.19 -18.49 -2.09
C TRP A 318 -19.37 -17.19 -2.00
N ILE A 319 -18.50 -17.13 -1.01
CA ILE A 319 -17.46 -16.12 -0.92
C ILE A 319 -16.10 -16.82 -0.87
N ALA A 320 -15.22 -16.47 -1.83
CA ALA A 320 -13.81 -16.81 -1.78
C ALA A 320 -13.07 -15.66 -1.06
N TYR A 321 -12.12 -16.01 -0.21
CA TYR A 321 -11.38 -15.03 0.59
C TYR A 321 -9.99 -15.53 0.96
N VAL A 322 -9.15 -14.64 1.47
CA VAL A 322 -7.84 -14.96 2.04
C VAL A 322 -7.94 -14.94 3.56
N SER A 323 -7.33 -15.91 4.23
CA SER A 323 -7.10 -15.89 5.67
C SER A 323 -5.72 -16.43 6.01
N ASN A 324 -5.12 -15.91 7.09
CA ASN A 324 -3.86 -16.42 7.62
C ASN A 324 -4.05 -17.40 8.80
N GLU A 325 -5.24 -17.94 9.01
CA GLU A 325 -5.58 -18.84 10.11
C GLU A 325 -4.71 -20.11 10.18
N SER A 326 -4.16 -20.54 9.02
CA SER A 326 -3.23 -21.67 8.92
C SER A 326 -1.78 -21.31 9.23
N GLY A 327 -1.50 -20.06 9.66
CA GLY A 327 -0.16 -19.53 9.90
C GLY A 327 0.47 -18.82 8.70
N ARG A 328 -0.17 -18.86 7.52
CA ARG A 328 0.18 -18.11 6.31
C ARG A 328 -1.07 -17.79 5.49
N PRO A 329 -1.00 -16.81 4.57
CA PRO A 329 -2.13 -16.52 3.68
C PRO A 329 -2.48 -17.72 2.79
N GLU A 330 -3.74 -18.15 2.86
CA GLU A 330 -4.31 -19.20 2.02
C GLU A 330 -5.71 -18.79 1.54
N ILE A 331 -6.15 -19.37 0.42
CA ILE A 331 -7.49 -19.16 -0.13
C ILE A 331 -8.47 -20.12 0.50
N TYR A 332 -9.61 -19.59 0.90
CA TYR A 332 -10.75 -20.33 1.42
C TYR A 332 -12.03 -19.97 0.68
N VAL A 333 -12.99 -20.89 0.69
CA VAL A 333 -14.35 -20.67 0.20
C VAL A 333 -15.34 -21.09 1.27
N GLN A 334 -16.35 -20.24 1.50
CA GLN A 334 -17.49 -20.56 2.39
C GLN A 334 -18.82 -20.17 1.73
N PRO A 335 -19.93 -20.83 2.11
CA PRO A 335 -21.25 -20.44 1.61
C PRO A 335 -21.68 -19.10 2.16
N TYR A 336 -22.47 -18.35 1.40
CA TYR A 336 -23.15 -17.14 1.82
C TYR A 336 -24.65 -17.30 1.64
N PRO A 337 -25.50 -16.91 2.65
CA PRO A 337 -25.12 -16.22 3.90
C PRO A 337 -24.54 -17.11 5.01
N GLY A 338 -24.41 -18.41 4.80
CA GLY A 338 -24.03 -19.39 5.81
C GLY A 338 -25.24 -19.88 6.63
N PRO A 339 -25.01 -20.71 7.66
CA PRO A 339 -23.78 -21.42 7.97
C PRO A 339 -23.45 -22.54 6.98
N GLY A 340 -22.22 -23.04 6.99
CA GLY A 340 -21.81 -24.17 6.14
C GLY A 340 -20.34 -24.54 6.30
N GLY A 341 -19.89 -25.51 5.49
CA GLY A 341 -18.50 -25.94 5.46
C GLY A 341 -17.55 -24.87 4.94
N LYS A 342 -16.29 -25.03 5.28
CA LYS A 342 -15.18 -24.22 4.79
C LYS A 342 -14.25 -25.10 3.97
N TRP A 343 -13.89 -24.64 2.79
CA TRP A 343 -12.97 -25.34 1.88
C TRP A 343 -11.69 -24.54 1.74
N GLN A 344 -10.57 -25.16 2.07
CA GLN A 344 -9.25 -24.60 1.78
C GLN A 344 -8.91 -24.94 0.32
N ILE A 345 -8.55 -23.94 -0.46
CA ILE A 345 -8.31 -24.05 -1.91
C ILE A 345 -6.81 -24.11 -2.21
N SER A 346 -6.01 -23.33 -1.50
CA SER A 346 -4.56 -23.32 -1.64
C SER A 346 -3.89 -23.92 -0.41
N THR A 347 -2.70 -24.53 -0.57
CA THR A 347 -1.94 -25.18 0.50
C THR A 347 -0.47 -24.83 0.49
N ASP A 348 -0.03 -24.00 -0.45
CA ASP A 348 1.34 -23.52 -0.60
C ASP A 348 1.40 -22.00 -0.80
N GLY A 349 0.59 -21.31 0.00
CA GLY A 349 0.37 -19.88 -0.10
C GLY A 349 -0.60 -19.52 -1.23
N GLY A 350 -1.56 -18.64 -0.91
CA GLY A 350 -2.54 -18.15 -1.89
C GLY A 350 -3.04 -16.79 -1.47
N ILE A 351 -3.09 -15.84 -2.43
CA ILE A 351 -3.63 -14.50 -2.26
C ILE A 351 -4.46 -14.11 -3.49
N GLU A 352 -5.25 -13.06 -3.36
CA GLU A 352 -5.96 -12.42 -4.48
C GLU A 352 -6.90 -13.39 -5.24
N PRO A 353 -7.91 -14.00 -4.60
CA PRO A 353 -8.85 -14.88 -5.28
C PRO A 353 -9.71 -14.11 -6.30
N ALA A 354 -9.94 -14.72 -7.45
CA ALA A 354 -10.88 -14.24 -8.45
C ALA A 354 -11.65 -15.39 -9.07
N TRP A 355 -12.97 -15.28 -9.10
CA TRP A 355 -13.81 -16.27 -9.79
C TRP A 355 -13.73 -16.08 -11.30
N ASN A 356 -13.65 -17.17 -12.04
CA ASN A 356 -14.01 -17.12 -13.44
C ASN A 356 -15.51 -16.77 -13.52
N PRO A 357 -15.92 -15.76 -14.31
CA PRO A 357 -17.33 -15.39 -14.42
C PRO A 357 -18.27 -16.51 -14.83
N ASN A 358 -17.76 -17.59 -15.45
CA ASN A 358 -18.54 -18.78 -15.74
C ASN A 358 -18.83 -19.70 -14.53
N GLY A 359 -18.25 -19.36 -13.34
CA GLY A 359 -18.44 -20.09 -12.09
C GLY A 359 -17.77 -21.46 -11.98
N ARG A 360 -16.94 -21.85 -12.95
CA ARG A 360 -16.32 -23.19 -13.01
C ARG A 360 -14.86 -23.25 -12.60
N GLU A 361 -14.24 -22.10 -12.35
CA GLU A 361 -12.85 -22.00 -11.93
C GLU A 361 -12.69 -20.88 -10.91
N LEU A 362 -11.74 -21.04 -10.03
CA LEU A 362 -11.23 -20.00 -9.14
C LEU A 362 -9.76 -19.79 -9.48
N PHE A 363 -9.38 -18.53 -9.69
CA PHE A 363 -8.00 -18.11 -9.89
C PHE A 363 -7.45 -17.50 -8.60
N TYR A 364 -6.14 -17.61 -8.42
CA TYR A 364 -5.43 -16.97 -7.32
C TYR A 364 -3.95 -16.83 -7.63
N ARG A 365 -3.26 -15.96 -6.90
CA ARG A 365 -1.82 -15.82 -7.01
C ARG A 365 -1.12 -16.57 -5.90
N SER A 366 -0.06 -17.31 -6.27
CA SER A 366 0.89 -17.91 -5.34
C SER A 366 2.30 -17.46 -5.76
N ASN A 367 2.86 -16.48 -5.03
CA ASN A 367 4.07 -15.77 -5.45
C ASN A 367 3.91 -15.18 -6.86
N ARG A 368 4.86 -15.46 -7.76
CA ARG A 368 4.83 -14.99 -9.16
C ARG A 368 3.88 -15.78 -10.07
N ARG A 369 3.23 -16.84 -9.54
CA ARG A 369 2.41 -17.78 -10.32
C ARG A 369 0.94 -17.37 -10.29
N MET A 370 0.29 -17.44 -11.45
CA MET A 370 -1.16 -17.44 -11.57
C MET A 370 -1.64 -18.88 -11.54
N MET A 371 -2.51 -19.19 -10.59
CA MET A 371 -3.04 -20.52 -10.35
C MET A 371 -4.51 -20.58 -10.77
N THR A 372 -4.96 -21.74 -11.18
CA THR A 372 -6.38 -22.06 -11.43
C THR A 372 -6.79 -23.31 -10.68
N VAL A 373 -8.03 -23.33 -10.22
CA VAL A 373 -8.65 -24.49 -9.57
C VAL A 373 -10.02 -24.70 -10.18
N PRO A 374 -10.30 -25.88 -10.77
CA PRO A 374 -11.65 -26.21 -11.19
C PRO A 374 -12.56 -26.28 -9.97
N VAL A 375 -13.72 -25.67 -10.05
CA VAL A 375 -14.71 -25.69 -8.96
C VAL A 375 -16.10 -26.03 -9.48
N THR A 376 -16.90 -26.58 -8.60
CA THR A 376 -18.35 -26.75 -8.79
C THR A 376 -19.04 -26.05 -7.63
N THR A 377 -20.06 -25.25 -7.95
CA THR A 377 -20.81 -24.46 -6.96
C THR A 377 -22.20 -25.03 -6.68
N GLN A 378 -22.64 -26.00 -7.48
CA GLN A 378 -23.95 -26.66 -7.39
C GLN A 378 -23.86 -28.16 -7.67
N PRO A 379 -24.66 -29.04 -6.98
CA PRO A 379 -25.57 -28.72 -5.86
C PRO A 379 -24.83 -28.38 -4.57
N ALA A 380 -23.56 -28.77 -4.45
CA ALA A 380 -22.64 -28.49 -3.34
C ALA A 380 -21.31 -27.96 -3.90
N PHE A 381 -20.54 -27.29 -3.03
CA PHE A 381 -19.21 -26.85 -3.43
C PHE A 381 -18.23 -28.01 -3.46
N SER A 382 -17.44 -28.06 -4.52
CA SER A 382 -16.25 -28.90 -4.59
C SER A 382 -15.13 -28.16 -5.34
N ALA A 383 -13.90 -28.47 -5.00
CA ALA A 383 -12.70 -27.95 -5.65
C ALA A 383 -11.80 -29.09 -6.11
N GLY A 384 -11.27 -28.96 -7.31
CA GLY A 384 -10.26 -29.85 -7.85
C GLY A 384 -8.85 -29.49 -7.37
N ARG A 385 -7.85 -30.04 -8.03
CA ARG A 385 -6.45 -29.73 -7.70
C ARG A 385 -6.02 -28.42 -8.36
N PRO A 386 -5.28 -27.56 -7.65
CA PRO A 386 -4.68 -26.36 -8.23
C PRO A 386 -3.69 -26.71 -9.36
N ALA A 387 -3.71 -25.93 -10.42
CA ALA A 387 -2.76 -26.01 -11.52
C ALA A 387 -2.22 -24.59 -11.85
N MET A 388 -0.96 -24.51 -12.22
CA MET A 388 -0.36 -23.26 -12.66
C MET A 388 -0.79 -22.98 -14.10
N LEU A 389 -1.22 -21.72 -14.36
CA LEU A 389 -1.49 -21.25 -15.72
C LEU A 389 -0.24 -20.63 -16.34
N PHE A 390 0.36 -19.65 -15.63
CA PHE A 390 1.58 -18.98 -16.05
C PHE A 390 2.33 -18.41 -14.84
N GLU A 391 3.57 -17.96 -15.09
CA GLU A 391 4.40 -17.27 -14.13
C GLU A 391 4.93 -15.98 -14.75
N GLY A 392 5.02 -14.89 -13.99
CA GLY A 392 5.53 -13.61 -14.48
C GLY A 392 5.69 -12.56 -13.38
N ASP A 393 6.47 -11.52 -13.73
CA ASP A 393 6.75 -10.38 -12.84
C ASP A 393 5.67 -9.31 -12.98
N TYR A 394 4.57 -9.51 -12.29
CA TYR A 394 3.48 -8.54 -12.20
C TYR A 394 3.40 -8.00 -10.79
N LEU A 395 2.87 -6.79 -10.66
CA LEU A 395 2.64 -6.17 -9.36
C LEU A 395 1.94 -7.17 -8.42
N MET A 396 2.45 -7.28 -7.22
CA MET A 396 1.80 -8.01 -6.13
C MET A 396 1.37 -7.01 -5.08
N SER A 397 0.21 -7.24 -4.48
CA SER A 397 -0.26 -6.37 -3.42
C SER A 397 0.74 -6.31 -2.27
N THR A 398 1.10 -5.10 -1.87
CA THR A 398 1.85 -4.84 -0.63
C THR A 398 1.01 -5.09 0.61
N PHE A 399 -0.32 -5.27 0.44
CA PHE A 399 -1.28 -5.69 1.45
C PHE A 399 -1.79 -7.10 1.13
N PRO A 400 -1.04 -8.17 1.46
CA PRO A 400 -1.27 -9.53 0.96
C PRO A 400 -2.68 -10.07 1.20
N LEU A 401 -3.37 -9.54 2.21
CA LEU A 401 -4.70 -10.01 2.60
C LEU A 401 -5.84 -9.08 2.15
N ALA A 402 -5.53 -7.93 1.57
CA ALA A 402 -6.57 -6.96 1.18
C ALA A 402 -6.47 -6.53 -0.28
N GLY A 403 -5.25 -6.35 -0.79
CA GLY A 403 -5.05 -5.87 -2.15
C GLY A 403 -5.38 -6.95 -3.20
N ILE A 404 -5.86 -6.54 -4.35
CA ILE A 404 -6.02 -7.38 -5.53
C ILE A 404 -5.47 -6.61 -6.72
N THR A 405 -4.42 -7.11 -7.34
CA THR A 405 -3.61 -6.43 -8.35
C THR A 405 -3.85 -6.92 -9.77
N TYR A 406 -4.91 -7.71 -9.97
CA TYR A 406 -5.33 -8.18 -11.27
C TYR A 406 -6.85 -8.34 -11.35
N ASP A 407 -7.37 -8.51 -12.54
CA ASP A 407 -8.76 -8.94 -12.75
C ASP A 407 -8.87 -9.88 -13.95
N VAL A 408 -10.04 -10.50 -14.15
CA VAL A 408 -10.28 -11.55 -15.14
C VAL A 408 -11.34 -11.09 -16.14
N THR A 409 -11.10 -11.31 -17.43
CA THR A 409 -12.10 -11.03 -18.48
C THR A 409 -13.34 -11.91 -18.33
N ARG A 410 -14.47 -11.43 -18.84
CA ARG A 410 -15.76 -12.12 -18.73
C ARG A 410 -15.77 -13.54 -19.32
N ASP A 411 -14.96 -13.80 -20.32
CA ASP A 411 -14.77 -15.10 -20.94
C ASP A 411 -13.79 -16.00 -20.18
N GLY A 412 -13.10 -15.46 -19.15
CA GLY A 412 -12.09 -16.16 -18.36
C GLY A 412 -10.81 -16.51 -19.13
N GLN A 413 -10.57 -15.88 -20.30
CA GLN A 413 -9.43 -16.21 -21.17
C GLN A 413 -8.23 -15.31 -21.00
N ARG A 414 -8.43 -14.10 -20.46
CA ARG A 414 -7.36 -13.13 -20.25
C ARG A 414 -7.43 -12.55 -18.84
N PHE A 415 -6.28 -12.13 -18.37
CA PHE A 415 -6.09 -11.46 -17.09
C PHE A 415 -5.62 -10.03 -17.37
N LEU A 416 -6.23 -9.06 -16.71
CA LEU A 416 -5.73 -7.70 -16.64
C LEU A 416 -4.68 -7.66 -15.52
N MET A 417 -3.42 -7.41 -15.87
CA MET A 417 -2.31 -7.38 -14.92
C MET A 417 -1.67 -6.00 -14.90
N VAL A 418 -1.06 -5.65 -13.80
CA VAL A 418 -0.16 -4.50 -13.69
C VAL A 418 1.26 -5.00 -13.84
N LYS A 419 1.93 -4.62 -14.92
CA LYS A 419 3.34 -4.93 -15.15
C LYS A 419 4.19 -3.74 -14.75
N GLN A 420 5.07 -3.94 -13.79
CA GLN A 420 6.07 -2.92 -13.50
C GLN A 420 6.97 -2.81 -14.74
N THR A 421 7.00 -1.65 -15.36
CA THR A 421 8.05 -1.36 -16.33
C THR A 421 9.34 -1.41 -15.54
N ALA A 422 10.31 -2.19 -16.04
CA ALA A 422 11.64 -2.20 -15.43
C ALA A 422 12.03 -0.74 -15.20
N ALA A 423 12.22 -0.35 -13.94
CA ALA A 423 12.69 0.98 -13.61
C ALA A 423 13.90 1.22 -14.52
N SER A 424 13.92 2.34 -15.22
CA SER A 424 15.09 2.72 -16.05
C SER A 424 16.30 2.47 -15.20
N ALA A 425 17.19 1.59 -15.67
CA ALA A 425 18.18 0.87 -14.91
C ALA A 425 18.59 1.60 -13.62
N THR A 426 18.20 1.07 -12.47
CA THR A 426 18.56 1.65 -11.18
C THR A 426 20.08 1.59 -11.11
N GLN A 427 20.73 2.71 -11.36
CA GLN A 427 22.18 2.78 -11.38
C GLN A 427 22.66 3.05 -9.96
N ILE A 428 23.56 2.21 -9.48
CA ILE A 428 24.29 2.52 -8.26
C ILE A 428 25.36 3.56 -8.62
N ASN A 429 25.22 4.75 -8.07
CA ASN A 429 26.20 5.81 -8.23
C ASN A 429 27.09 5.86 -7.00
N VAL A 430 28.39 5.97 -7.23
CA VAL A 430 29.42 6.13 -6.20
C VAL A 430 30.11 7.47 -6.45
N VAL A 431 29.99 8.37 -5.49
CA VAL A 431 30.63 9.69 -5.54
C VAL A 431 31.71 9.72 -4.48
N VAL A 432 32.94 9.79 -4.90
CA VAL A 432 34.11 9.93 -4.00
C VAL A 432 34.34 11.40 -3.66
N ASN A 433 34.97 11.69 -2.52
CA ASN A 433 35.24 13.06 -2.02
C ASN A 433 34.02 13.96 -1.92
N TRP A 434 32.84 13.34 -1.73
CA TRP A 434 31.56 14.06 -1.68
C TRP A 434 31.51 15.15 -0.60
N PHE A 435 32.23 15.00 0.50
CA PHE A 435 32.28 16.03 1.55
C PHE A 435 32.97 17.33 1.11
N GLU A 436 33.87 17.28 0.14
CA GLU A 436 34.46 18.50 -0.46
C GLU A 436 33.42 19.26 -1.27
N GLU A 437 32.68 18.53 -2.10
CA GLU A 437 31.58 19.10 -2.86
C GLU A 437 30.48 19.63 -1.94
N LEU A 438 30.15 18.90 -0.87
CA LEU A 438 29.16 19.32 0.10
C LEU A 438 29.55 20.63 0.80
N ARG A 439 30.81 20.80 1.22
CA ARG A 439 31.31 22.06 1.79
C ARG A 439 31.32 23.21 0.77
N ARG A 440 31.56 22.92 -0.51
CA ARG A 440 31.53 23.91 -1.60
C ARG A 440 30.10 24.41 -1.84
N LEU A 441 29.11 23.54 -1.85
CA LEU A 441 27.71 23.86 -2.08
C LEU A 441 27.01 24.47 -0.86
N VAL A 442 27.39 24.01 0.32
CA VAL A 442 26.75 24.34 1.61
C VAL A 442 27.84 24.69 2.64
N PRO A 443 28.44 25.89 2.62
CA PRO A 443 29.48 26.26 3.58
C PRO A 443 28.97 26.21 5.03
N VAL A 444 29.76 25.63 5.95
CA VAL A 444 29.44 25.47 7.39
C VAL A 444 29.93 26.60 8.27
N ASN A 445 30.57 27.63 7.69
CA ASN A 445 31.09 28.83 8.41
C ASN A 445 30.04 29.92 8.53
#